data_d861ba9f1db7bdc900a6c70d4fc2af6a
#
_entry.id   d861ba9f1db7bdc900a6c70d4fc2af6a
#
_cell.length_a   1.000
_cell.length_b   1.000
_cell.length_c   1.000
_cell.angle_alpha   90.00
_cell.angle_beta   90.00
_cell.angle_gamma   90.00
#
_symmetry.space_group_name_H-M   'P 1'
#
loop_
_entity.id
_entity.type
_entity.pdbx_description
1 polymer ?
#
loop_
_entity_poly.entity_id
_entity_poly.type
_entity_poly.pdbx_seq_one_letter_code
_entity_poly.pdbx_strand_id
1 'polypeptide(L)'
;TGGTEKAYQINSNLARACKQFGMGMGLGSCRVLLESDARIHDFDFRKTIGDDLPFYANIGIAQLENLMCNNKHQALDNLVDKLQADGIIIHVNPLQEWLQPEGDKITQAPIITIQQFLEKTNLKIIVKEVGQGFGMESLRALMQLPIQAIEFAAHGGTNFSKIELLRSDKQKQ
;
A
#
# COMPACT_ATOMS: atom_id res chain seq x y z
N THR A 1 4.18 -8.24 -1.77
CA THR A 1 5.53 -8.05 -1.22
C THR A 1 6.53 -7.82 -2.34
N GLY A 2 7.66 -7.16 -2.10
CA GLY A 2 8.67 -6.85 -3.13
C GLY A 2 10.02 -6.57 -2.50
N GLY A 3 11.06 -6.40 -3.35
CA GLY A 3 12.42 -6.05 -2.92
C GLY A 3 13.23 -7.18 -2.29
N THR A 4 12.76 -8.43 -2.34
CA THR A 4 13.49 -9.62 -1.86
C THR A 4 13.57 -10.68 -2.95
N GLU A 5 14.53 -11.59 -2.85
CA GLU A 5 14.69 -12.70 -3.82
C GLU A 5 13.42 -13.56 -3.97
N LYS A 6 12.68 -13.74 -2.88
CA LYS A 6 11.47 -14.56 -2.85
C LYS A 6 10.19 -13.80 -3.26
N ALA A 7 10.27 -12.48 -3.43
CA ALA A 7 9.10 -11.65 -3.69
C ALA A 7 8.36 -12.07 -4.97
N TYR A 8 9.08 -12.24 -6.06
CA TYR A 8 8.50 -12.71 -7.33
C TYR A 8 7.71 -14.01 -7.16
N GLN A 9 8.31 -15.02 -6.52
CA GLN A 9 7.68 -16.33 -6.35
C GLN A 9 6.40 -16.24 -5.52
N ILE A 10 6.43 -15.46 -4.44
CA ILE A 10 5.27 -15.25 -3.56
C ILE A 10 4.15 -14.55 -4.33
N ASN A 11 4.46 -13.44 -4.98
CA ASN A 11 3.46 -12.66 -5.72
C ASN A 11 2.91 -13.43 -6.93
N SER A 12 3.76 -14.22 -7.63
CA SER A 12 3.35 -15.09 -8.73
C SER A 12 2.34 -16.15 -8.26
N ASN A 13 2.61 -16.78 -7.11
CA ASN A 13 1.69 -17.76 -6.53
C ASN A 13 0.36 -17.13 -6.14
N LEU A 14 0.40 -15.93 -5.53
CA LEU A 14 -0.80 -15.18 -5.16
C LEU A 14 -1.61 -14.76 -6.40
N ALA A 15 -0.96 -14.22 -7.43
CA ALA A 15 -1.63 -13.81 -8.66
C ALA A 15 -2.35 -14.98 -9.35
N ARG A 16 -1.69 -16.15 -9.41
CA ARG A 16 -2.32 -17.38 -9.95
C ARG A 16 -3.51 -17.84 -9.11
N ALA A 17 -3.39 -17.80 -7.78
CA ALA A 17 -4.49 -18.13 -6.89
C ALA A 17 -5.66 -17.14 -7.06
N CYS A 18 -5.39 -15.84 -7.10
CA CYS A 18 -6.42 -14.82 -7.36
C CYS A 18 -7.15 -15.08 -8.69
N LYS A 19 -6.40 -15.36 -9.78
CA LYS A 19 -6.99 -15.70 -11.07
C LYS A 19 -7.84 -16.95 -10.99
N GLN A 20 -7.34 -18.01 -10.36
CA GLN A 20 -8.05 -19.30 -10.25
C GLN A 20 -9.38 -19.18 -9.50
N PHE A 21 -9.42 -18.34 -8.46
CA PHE A 21 -10.59 -18.19 -7.61
C PHE A 21 -11.44 -16.94 -7.92
N GLY A 22 -11.14 -16.22 -9.00
CA GLY A 22 -11.89 -15.03 -9.40
C GLY A 22 -11.78 -13.87 -8.39
N MET A 23 -10.64 -13.70 -7.73
CA MET A 23 -10.40 -12.69 -6.73
C MET A 23 -9.51 -11.56 -7.27
N GLY A 24 -9.76 -10.33 -6.81
CA GLY A 24 -8.83 -9.22 -7.03
C GLY A 24 -7.53 -9.38 -6.23
N MET A 25 -6.49 -8.67 -6.64
CA MET A 25 -5.19 -8.68 -5.97
C MET A 25 -4.71 -7.26 -5.66
N GLY A 26 -4.38 -6.99 -4.39
CA GLY A 26 -3.58 -5.84 -3.97
C GLY A 26 -2.12 -6.25 -3.77
N LEU A 27 -1.22 -5.50 -4.36
CA LEU A 27 0.22 -5.72 -4.18
C LEU A 27 0.67 -5.34 -2.76
N GLY A 28 1.80 -5.88 -2.32
CA GLY A 28 2.56 -5.31 -1.21
C GLY A 28 3.17 -3.97 -1.61
N SER A 29 3.79 -3.25 -0.64
CA SER A 29 4.35 -1.92 -0.91
C SER A 29 5.26 -1.92 -2.15
N CYS A 30 4.93 -1.04 -3.09
CA CYS A 30 5.68 -0.80 -4.32
C CYS A 30 6.77 0.29 -4.14
N ARG A 31 7.09 0.67 -2.89
CA ARG A 31 8.06 1.73 -2.56
C ARG A 31 9.36 1.63 -3.38
N VAL A 32 9.90 0.42 -3.52
CA VAL A 32 11.14 0.17 -4.27
C VAL A 32 11.06 0.62 -5.74
N LEU A 33 9.87 0.63 -6.34
CA LEU A 33 9.67 1.05 -7.73
C LEU A 33 9.61 2.57 -7.90
N LEU A 34 9.54 3.33 -6.81
CA LEU A 34 9.67 4.79 -6.86
C LEU A 34 11.13 5.21 -7.05
N GLU A 35 12.07 4.34 -6.71
CA GLU A 35 13.50 4.60 -6.78
C GLU A 35 14.15 3.96 -8.02
N SER A 36 13.73 2.75 -8.39
CA SER A 36 14.34 1.98 -9.49
C SER A 36 13.39 0.92 -10.04
N ASP A 37 13.47 0.69 -11.35
CA ASP A 37 12.75 -0.38 -12.03
C ASP A 37 13.42 -1.75 -11.95
N ALA A 38 14.56 -1.87 -11.30
CA ALA A 38 15.33 -3.13 -11.22
C ALA A 38 14.51 -4.31 -10.68
N ARG A 39 13.47 -4.03 -9.89
CA ARG A 39 12.58 -5.04 -9.29
C ARG A 39 11.17 -5.03 -9.86
N ILE A 40 10.94 -4.43 -11.03
CA ILE A 40 9.61 -4.34 -11.64
C ILE A 40 8.94 -5.71 -11.81
N HIS A 41 9.70 -6.73 -12.17
CA HIS A 41 9.21 -8.09 -12.36
C HIS A 41 8.58 -8.72 -11.10
N ASP A 42 8.94 -8.24 -9.91
CA ASP A 42 8.34 -8.70 -8.64
C ASP A 42 6.88 -8.25 -8.49
N PHE A 43 6.45 -7.30 -9.29
CA PHE A 43 5.14 -6.62 -9.17
C PHE A 43 4.30 -6.68 -10.45
N ASP A 44 4.89 -6.99 -11.60
CA ASP A 44 4.20 -7.04 -12.90
C ASP A 44 3.43 -8.35 -13.07
N PHE A 45 2.18 -8.37 -12.59
CA PHE A 45 1.31 -9.54 -12.66
C PHE A 45 0.00 -9.31 -13.40
N ARG A 46 -0.17 -8.18 -14.10
CA ARG A 46 -1.39 -7.92 -14.88
C ARG A 46 -1.70 -9.07 -15.85
N LYS A 47 -0.69 -9.55 -16.59
CA LYS A 47 -0.86 -10.66 -17.53
C LYS A 47 -1.27 -11.97 -16.85
N THR A 48 -0.85 -12.19 -15.60
CA THR A 48 -1.19 -13.39 -14.84
C THR A 48 -2.62 -13.32 -14.31
N ILE A 49 -2.99 -12.18 -13.72
CA ILE A 49 -4.32 -12.00 -13.12
C ILE A 49 -5.41 -11.79 -14.18
N GLY A 50 -5.05 -11.19 -15.34
CA GLY A 50 -5.97 -10.86 -16.44
C GLY A 50 -6.64 -9.50 -16.24
N ASP A 51 -7.42 -9.07 -17.25
CA ASP A 51 -8.05 -7.74 -17.26
C ASP A 51 -9.41 -7.73 -16.56
N ASP A 52 -9.97 -8.90 -16.27
CA ASP A 52 -11.28 -9.07 -15.66
C ASP A 52 -11.29 -8.86 -14.15
N LEU A 53 -10.14 -8.95 -13.51
CA LEU A 53 -10.02 -8.93 -12.05
C LEU A 53 -9.29 -7.67 -11.55
N PRO A 54 -9.76 -7.07 -10.44
CA PRO A 54 -9.12 -5.90 -9.85
C PRO A 54 -7.65 -6.17 -9.48
N PHE A 55 -6.76 -5.27 -9.88
CA PHE A 55 -5.34 -5.33 -9.58
C PHE A 55 -4.83 -3.95 -9.14
N TYR A 56 -4.35 -3.82 -7.91
CA TYR A 56 -3.99 -2.54 -7.33
C TYR A 56 -2.52 -2.47 -6.93
N ALA A 57 -1.85 -1.39 -7.31
CA ALA A 57 -0.57 -0.99 -6.73
C ALA A 57 -0.73 -0.63 -5.24
N ASN A 58 0.38 -0.45 -4.51
CA ASN A 58 0.31 -0.16 -3.08
C ASN A 58 1.47 0.73 -2.64
N ILE A 59 1.18 1.73 -1.80
CA ILE A 59 2.16 2.64 -1.23
C ILE A 59 1.80 2.99 0.22
N GLY A 60 2.79 3.30 1.05
CA GLY A 60 2.57 3.76 2.42
C GLY A 60 2.21 5.23 2.50
N ILE A 61 1.48 5.60 3.55
CA ILE A 61 1.09 6.99 3.79
C ILE A 61 2.31 7.91 3.96
N ALA A 62 3.40 7.44 4.59
CA ALA A 62 4.62 8.21 4.75
C ALA A 62 5.29 8.53 3.39
N GLN A 63 5.33 7.55 2.48
CA GLN A 63 5.85 7.76 1.13
C GLN A 63 4.95 8.71 0.34
N LEU A 64 3.63 8.58 0.47
CA LEU A 64 2.68 9.52 -0.16
C LEU A 64 2.93 10.94 0.34
N GLU A 65 3.02 11.15 1.66
CA GLU A 65 3.31 12.46 2.26
C GLU A 65 4.61 13.06 1.70
N ASN A 66 5.67 12.26 1.62
CA ASN A 66 6.95 12.70 1.06
C ASN A 66 6.82 13.12 -0.41
N LEU A 67 6.12 12.35 -1.23
CA LEU A 67 5.88 12.69 -2.64
C LEU A 67 5.05 13.97 -2.78
N MET A 68 4.05 14.17 -1.93
CA MET A 68 3.22 15.38 -1.92
C MET A 68 4.04 16.61 -1.53
N CYS A 69 4.83 16.54 -0.46
CA CYS A 69 5.70 17.64 -0.01
C CYS A 69 6.73 18.05 -1.06
N ASN A 70 7.20 17.11 -1.86
CA ASN A 70 8.18 17.35 -2.92
C ASN A 70 7.57 17.61 -4.31
N ASN A 71 6.25 17.74 -4.43
CA ASN A 71 5.51 17.87 -5.69
C ASN A 71 5.81 16.75 -6.71
N LYS A 72 6.08 15.53 -6.22
CA LYS A 72 6.39 14.34 -7.03
C LYS A 72 5.24 13.33 -7.10
N HIS A 73 4.02 13.71 -6.76
CA HIS A 73 2.84 12.83 -6.74
C HIS A 73 2.57 12.12 -8.06
N GLN A 74 2.94 12.75 -9.22
CA GLN A 74 2.82 12.14 -10.55
C GLN A 74 3.57 10.80 -10.68
N ALA A 75 4.55 10.54 -9.82
CA ALA A 75 5.23 9.24 -9.76
C ALA A 75 4.28 8.09 -9.44
N LEU A 76 3.16 8.36 -8.77
CA LEU A 76 2.15 7.34 -8.45
C LEU A 76 1.25 7.02 -9.64
N ASP A 77 0.89 8.02 -10.45
CA ASP A 77 0.18 7.80 -11.71
C ASP A 77 1.06 6.96 -12.64
N ASN A 78 2.33 7.33 -12.79
CA ASN A 78 3.31 6.57 -13.59
C ASN A 78 3.51 5.13 -13.08
N LEU A 79 3.49 4.92 -11.76
CA LEU A 79 3.58 3.58 -11.15
C LEU A 79 2.38 2.71 -11.51
N VAL A 80 1.17 3.27 -11.40
CA VAL A 80 -0.08 2.57 -11.75
C VAL A 80 -0.09 2.22 -13.23
N ASP A 81 0.26 3.15 -14.12
CA ASP A 81 0.35 2.93 -15.56
C ASP A 81 1.39 1.84 -15.90
N LYS A 82 2.58 1.91 -15.31
CA LYS A 82 3.67 0.95 -15.51
C LYS A 82 3.26 -0.47 -15.14
N LEU A 83 2.52 -0.65 -14.05
CA LEU A 83 2.03 -1.94 -13.58
C LEU A 83 0.72 -2.34 -14.26
N GLN A 84 0.13 -1.48 -15.09
CA GLN A 84 -1.21 -1.65 -15.65
C GLN A 84 -2.25 -1.97 -14.56
N ALA A 85 -2.10 -1.31 -13.40
CA ALA A 85 -2.98 -1.49 -12.26
C ALA A 85 -4.27 -0.66 -12.42
N ASP A 86 -5.36 -1.08 -11.80
CA ASP A 86 -6.65 -0.38 -11.85
C ASP A 86 -6.71 0.85 -10.94
N GLY A 87 -5.70 0.98 -10.07
CA GLY A 87 -5.59 2.06 -9.10
C GLY A 87 -4.53 1.76 -8.04
N ILE A 88 -4.59 2.47 -6.93
CA ILE A 88 -3.59 2.38 -5.87
C ILE A 88 -4.21 2.20 -4.49
N ILE A 89 -3.58 1.35 -3.69
CA ILE A 89 -3.86 1.20 -2.26
C ILE A 89 -2.91 2.14 -1.50
N ILE A 90 -3.47 2.96 -0.62
CA ILE A 90 -2.71 3.72 0.37
C ILE A 90 -2.84 3.02 1.71
N HIS A 91 -1.75 2.43 2.20
CA HIS A 91 -1.77 1.83 3.53
C HIS A 91 -1.39 2.85 4.61
N VAL A 92 -2.23 2.92 5.64
CA VAL A 92 -2.09 3.86 6.76
C VAL A 92 -1.50 3.10 7.94
N ASN A 93 -0.22 3.34 8.24
CA ASN A 93 0.57 2.54 9.17
C ASN A 93 1.40 3.37 10.17
N PRO A 94 0.87 4.44 10.77
CA PRO A 94 1.67 5.34 11.60
C PRO A 94 2.27 4.63 12.82
N LEU A 95 1.56 3.69 13.44
CA LEU A 95 2.07 2.92 14.57
C LEU A 95 3.20 1.97 14.15
N GLN A 96 3.07 1.34 12.98
CA GLN A 96 4.14 0.51 12.43
C GLN A 96 5.40 1.35 12.18
N GLU A 97 5.29 2.49 11.50
CA GLU A 97 6.41 3.39 11.23
C GLU A 97 7.08 3.88 12.53
N TRP A 98 6.28 4.21 13.54
CA TRP A 98 6.82 4.65 14.84
C TRP A 98 7.59 3.54 15.57
N LEU A 99 7.21 2.28 15.40
CA LEU A 99 7.88 1.13 16.04
C LEU A 99 9.09 0.62 15.26
N GLN A 100 9.21 0.96 13.99
CA GLN A 100 10.35 0.59 13.16
C GLN A 100 11.57 1.47 13.47
N PRO A 101 12.78 0.89 13.69
CA PRO A 101 14.00 1.69 13.85
C PRO A 101 14.31 2.57 12.62
N GLU A 102 13.97 2.07 11.43
CA GLU A 102 14.11 2.74 10.13
C GLU A 102 12.80 3.37 9.62
N GLY A 103 11.82 3.54 10.49
CA GLY A 103 10.49 4.05 10.11
C GLY A 103 10.50 5.50 9.64
N ASP A 104 9.67 5.79 8.65
CA ASP A 104 9.51 7.12 8.11
C ASP A 104 8.66 8.01 9.05
N LYS A 105 8.99 9.30 9.12
CA LYS A 105 8.21 10.24 9.92
C LYS A 105 6.96 10.68 9.17
N ILE A 106 5.81 10.57 9.82
CA ILE A 106 4.54 11.13 9.37
C ILE A 106 4.33 12.44 10.14
N THR A 107 4.22 13.55 9.44
CA THR A 107 4.20 14.89 10.05
C THR A 107 2.82 15.51 10.12
N GLN A 108 1.88 15.02 9.32
CA GLN A 108 0.47 15.46 9.35
C GLN A 108 -0.50 14.29 9.48
N ALA A 109 -1.75 14.59 9.80
CA ALA A 109 -2.76 13.55 9.88
C ALA A 109 -2.95 12.88 8.50
N PRO A 110 -2.94 11.53 8.41
CA PRO A 110 -3.08 10.79 7.14
C PRO A 110 -4.24 11.23 6.26
N ILE A 111 -5.36 11.60 6.86
CA ILE A 111 -6.55 12.06 6.14
C ILE A 111 -6.27 13.32 5.31
N ILE A 112 -5.45 14.25 5.83
CA ILE A 112 -5.09 15.49 5.13
C ILE A 112 -4.25 15.17 3.89
N THR A 113 -3.25 14.29 4.03
CA THR A 113 -2.41 13.85 2.90
C THR A 113 -3.25 13.18 1.82
N ILE A 114 -4.20 12.32 2.22
CA ILE A 114 -5.10 11.63 1.28
C ILE A 114 -6.00 12.64 0.56
N GLN A 115 -6.59 13.61 1.27
CA GLN A 115 -7.41 14.66 0.67
C GLN A 115 -6.63 15.46 -0.37
N GLN A 116 -5.44 15.93 0.00
CA GLN A 116 -4.56 16.69 -0.91
C GLN A 116 -4.17 15.89 -2.16
N PHE A 117 -3.97 14.57 -2.01
CA PHE A 117 -3.66 13.70 -3.15
C PHE A 117 -4.87 13.51 -4.06
N LEU A 118 -6.06 13.32 -3.50
CA LEU A 118 -7.30 13.21 -4.26
C LEU A 118 -7.61 14.44 -5.13
N GLU A 119 -7.15 15.62 -4.71
CA GLU A 119 -7.28 16.85 -5.51
C GLU A 119 -6.33 16.88 -6.73
N LYS A 120 -5.31 16.01 -6.77
CA LYS A 120 -4.23 16.04 -7.77
C LYS A 120 -4.18 14.79 -8.66
N THR A 121 -5.01 13.80 -8.42
CA THR A 121 -5.02 12.54 -9.17
C THR A 121 -6.44 12.13 -9.56
N ASN A 122 -6.55 11.36 -10.63
CA ASN A 122 -7.77 10.67 -11.03
C ASN A 122 -7.72 9.15 -10.74
N LEU A 123 -6.73 8.68 -10.01
CA LEU A 123 -6.57 7.28 -9.69
C LEU A 123 -7.70 6.78 -8.78
N LYS A 124 -8.12 5.55 -8.99
CA LYS A 124 -8.97 4.85 -8.02
C LYS A 124 -8.14 4.52 -6.78
N ILE A 125 -8.60 4.99 -5.62
CA ILE A 125 -7.86 4.85 -4.36
C ILE A 125 -8.61 3.93 -3.42
N ILE A 126 -7.90 2.96 -2.85
CA ILE A 126 -8.32 2.18 -1.69
C ILE A 126 -7.47 2.63 -0.49
N VAL A 127 -8.11 2.92 0.63
CA VAL A 127 -7.40 3.24 1.87
C VAL A 127 -7.49 2.05 2.81
N LYS A 128 -6.34 1.58 3.32
CA LYS A 128 -6.29 0.44 4.24
C LYS A 128 -5.42 0.69 5.46
N GLU A 129 -5.75 0.04 6.54
CA GLU A 129 -4.95 -0.06 7.75
C GLU A 129 -4.08 -1.33 7.72
N VAL A 130 -3.28 -1.60 8.75
CA VAL A 130 -2.26 -2.68 8.76
C VAL A 130 -2.31 -3.59 9.98
N GLY A 131 -3.42 -3.62 10.72
CA GLY A 131 -3.60 -4.58 11.82
C GLY A 131 -4.39 -4.09 13.03
N GLN A 132 -4.62 -2.78 13.18
CA GLN A 132 -5.37 -2.18 14.29
C GLN A 132 -6.81 -1.84 13.90
N GLY A 133 -7.07 -1.63 12.60
CA GLY A 133 -8.34 -1.15 12.12
C GLY A 133 -8.53 0.36 12.28
N PHE A 134 -9.63 0.87 11.77
CA PHE A 134 -9.99 2.29 11.86
C PHE A 134 -10.99 2.54 12.98
N GLY A 135 -10.76 3.60 13.76
CA GLY A 135 -11.77 4.10 14.70
C GLY A 135 -12.95 4.76 13.98
N MET A 136 -14.05 4.93 14.71
CA MET A 136 -15.31 5.44 14.16
C MET A 136 -15.16 6.81 13.48
N GLU A 137 -14.39 7.72 14.08
CA GLU A 137 -14.17 9.08 13.53
C GLU A 137 -13.38 9.02 12.22
N SER A 138 -12.31 8.20 12.18
CA SER A 138 -11.52 7.98 10.97
C SER A 138 -12.37 7.42 9.84
N LEU A 139 -13.23 6.45 10.14
CA LEU A 139 -14.16 5.87 9.15
C LEU A 139 -15.14 6.91 8.61
N ARG A 140 -15.75 7.71 9.50
CA ARG A 140 -16.65 8.79 9.06
C ARG A 140 -15.95 9.78 8.16
N ALA A 141 -14.72 10.16 8.48
CA ALA A 141 -13.93 11.06 7.64
C ALA A 141 -13.59 10.45 6.28
N LEU A 142 -13.12 9.20 6.25
CA LEU A 142 -12.82 8.49 5.00
C LEU A 142 -14.03 8.28 4.10
N MET A 143 -15.20 8.00 4.69
CA MET A 143 -16.46 7.82 3.93
C MET A 143 -16.97 9.11 3.25
N GLN A 144 -16.44 10.28 3.59
CA GLN A 144 -16.74 11.54 2.90
C GLN A 144 -15.85 11.78 1.68
N LEU A 145 -14.82 10.95 1.47
CA LEU A 145 -13.88 11.11 0.38
C LEU A 145 -14.29 10.27 -0.85
N PRO A 146 -13.96 10.73 -2.07
CA PRO A 146 -14.23 9.99 -3.29
C PRO A 146 -13.23 8.83 -3.49
N ILE A 147 -13.13 7.96 -2.50
CA ILE A 147 -12.30 6.75 -2.54
C ILE A 147 -13.11 5.54 -2.95
N GLN A 148 -12.45 4.55 -3.54
CA GLN A 148 -13.08 3.34 -4.07
C GLN A 148 -13.54 2.39 -2.98
N ALA A 149 -12.73 2.22 -1.93
CA ALA A 149 -13.02 1.32 -0.82
C ALA A 149 -12.16 1.64 0.42
N ILE A 150 -12.59 1.12 1.55
CA ILE A 150 -11.84 1.11 2.80
C ILE A 150 -11.61 -0.34 3.21
N GLU A 151 -10.35 -0.72 3.40
CA GLU A 151 -9.98 -2.02 3.96
C GLU A 151 -9.60 -1.83 5.43
N PHE A 152 -10.35 -2.45 6.32
CA PHE A 152 -10.18 -2.27 7.76
C PHE A 152 -8.87 -2.82 8.30
N ALA A 153 -8.36 -3.91 7.73
CA ALA A 153 -7.16 -4.61 8.21
C ALA A 153 -7.12 -4.72 9.75
N ALA A 154 -8.25 -5.00 10.36
CA ALA A 154 -8.43 -5.07 11.80
C ALA A 154 -7.98 -6.42 12.38
N HIS A 155 -8.41 -6.73 13.59
CA HIS A 155 -8.09 -7.99 14.27
C HIS A 155 -8.53 -9.23 13.46
N GLY A 156 -7.68 -10.24 13.42
CA GLY A 156 -7.92 -11.50 12.70
C GLY A 156 -6.93 -11.81 11.59
N GLY A 157 -6.12 -10.82 11.17
CA GLY A 157 -5.02 -10.98 10.24
C GLY A 157 -3.66 -10.67 10.84
N THR A 158 -2.67 -10.46 9.99
CA THR A 158 -1.32 -10.04 10.39
C THR A 158 -1.35 -8.63 10.97
N ASN A 159 -0.81 -8.47 12.18
CA ASN A 159 -0.61 -7.17 12.81
C ASN A 159 0.85 -6.73 12.64
N PHE A 160 1.11 -5.80 11.71
CA PHE A 160 2.47 -5.37 11.39
C PHE A 160 3.15 -4.62 12.54
N SER A 161 2.42 -3.82 13.32
CA SER A 161 2.98 -3.16 14.49
C SER A 161 3.48 -4.16 15.55
N LYS A 162 2.75 -5.27 15.75
CA LYS A 162 3.18 -6.36 16.64
C LYS A 162 4.44 -7.07 16.11
N ILE A 163 4.55 -7.23 14.79
CA ILE A 163 5.75 -7.80 14.18
C ILE A 163 6.96 -6.90 14.46
N GLU A 164 6.82 -5.59 14.31
CA GLU A 164 7.91 -4.63 14.56
C GLU A 164 8.34 -4.64 16.05
N LEU A 165 7.41 -4.71 16.98
CA LEU A 165 7.74 -4.88 18.40
C LEU A 165 8.59 -6.13 18.64
N LEU A 166 8.20 -7.27 18.08
CA LEU A 166 8.94 -8.53 18.20
C LEU A 166 10.31 -8.47 17.55
N ARG A 167 10.45 -7.70 16.46
CA ARG A 167 11.71 -7.47 15.77
C ARG A 167 12.65 -6.60 16.61
N SER A 168 12.15 -5.53 17.21
CA SER A 168 12.94 -4.63 18.06
C SER A 168 13.46 -5.30 19.34
N ASP A 169 12.68 -6.18 19.96
CA ASP A 169 13.10 -6.93 21.14
C ASP A 169 14.26 -7.91 20.83
N LYS A 170 14.28 -8.49 19.62
CA LYS A 170 15.38 -9.35 19.17
C LYS A 170 16.67 -8.60 18.87
N GLN A 171 16.60 -7.30 18.57
CA GLN A 171 17.78 -6.47 18.34
C GLN A 171 18.44 -5.97 19.64
N LYS A 172 17.72 -6.09 20.78
CA LYS A 172 18.22 -5.70 22.10
C LYS A 172 18.84 -6.87 22.89
N GLN A 173 18.76 -8.09 22.37
CA GLN A 173 19.43 -9.30 22.89
C GLN A 173 20.73 -9.58 22.11
#